data_dc1cad68eacc4b162d7d5614d4133651
#
_entry.id   dc1cad68eacc4b162d7d5614d4133651
#
_cell.length_a   1.000
_cell.length_b   1.000
_cell.length_c   1.000
_cell.angle_alpha   90.00
_cell.angle_beta   90.00
_cell.angle_gamma   90.00
#
_symmetry.space_group_name_H-M   'P 1'
#
loop_
_entity.id
_entity.type
_entity.pdbx_description
1 polymer ?
#
loop_
_entity_poly.entity_id
_entity_poly.type
_entity_poly.pdbx_seq_one_letter_code
_entity_poly.pdbx_strand_id
1 'polypeptide(L)'
;MRRFIPAIAAVFLLAIGAYFAGMWTTYKNWTPWLQVEETRKVWHSWRATGKFLRDGTYQRRQDYAADEPYKVYDQAAMAKGYLLVNRFHPDEQRFVTDLLDMDGKILHTWPVDYSRMVKGGSPVEFVHISTALPDGSLLVNFDRGTAMARIDACGDPMWTRTDMTYHHSIERADDGFWTWAEPKWEGGQDQYMVRFDPETGKTLESIGIIDDVVAKSPHNSVALTIPEGFVFDKRSDPDQTVDIIHPNDVEALTAAMAPAFPQFKAGDLLISLRNINLLAVIDRKTHDVLWAQYGPWKDQHDADFNPDGTISVFSNNIDRNRSSIIQVDPKTNQARDMFWGSGLDFDSYIMGKQQHLPNGNWLITSPIEGRVVEVDRSGKIVMEWNNILDKTYNSIITYAEFLPEGYLTKMPVCQK
;
A
#
# COMPACT_ATOMS: atom_id res chain seq x y z
N MET A 1 -47.24 39.00 -2.00
CA MET A 1 -46.39 38.30 -3.00
C MET A 1 -45.50 39.26 -3.82
N ARG A 2 -45.93 40.40 -4.37
CA ARG A 2 -45.08 41.27 -5.22
C ARG A 2 -43.81 41.82 -4.55
N ARG A 3 -43.76 41.99 -3.21
CA ARG A 3 -42.59 42.55 -2.49
C ARG A 3 -41.41 41.55 -2.32
N PHE A 4 -41.62 40.25 -2.51
CA PHE A 4 -40.56 39.24 -2.35
C PHE A 4 -39.87 38.86 -3.69
N ILE A 5 -40.45 39.26 -4.84
CA ILE A 5 -39.90 38.90 -6.14
C ILE A 5 -38.48 39.46 -6.37
N PRO A 6 -38.19 40.75 -5.99
CA PRO A 6 -36.83 41.27 -6.15
C PRO A 6 -35.80 40.56 -5.28
N ALA A 7 -36.17 40.15 -4.04
CA ALA A 7 -35.27 39.45 -3.16
C ALA A 7 -34.98 38.02 -3.67
N ILE A 8 -36.00 37.32 -4.17
CA ILE A 8 -35.83 36.00 -4.77
C ILE A 8 -34.96 36.07 -6.04
N ALA A 9 -35.20 37.09 -6.88
CA ALA A 9 -34.39 37.32 -8.08
C ALA A 9 -32.92 37.65 -7.73
N ALA A 10 -32.68 38.45 -6.70
CA ALA A 10 -31.34 38.75 -6.22
C ALA A 10 -30.61 37.50 -5.69
N VAL A 11 -31.28 36.70 -4.88
CA VAL A 11 -30.71 35.42 -4.38
C VAL A 11 -30.40 34.47 -5.54
N PHE A 12 -31.28 34.38 -6.54
CA PHE A 12 -31.07 33.54 -7.71
C PHE A 12 -29.88 34.02 -8.55
N LEU A 13 -29.74 35.34 -8.77
CA LEU A 13 -28.59 35.89 -9.49
C LEU A 13 -27.28 35.70 -8.73
N LEU A 14 -27.30 35.84 -7.40
CA LEU A 14 -26.13 35.55 -6.56
C LEU A 14 -25.74 34.09 -6.63
N ALA A 15 -26.70 33.17 -6.63
CA ALA A 15 -26.43 31.72 -6.76
C ALA A 15 -25.83 31.41 -8.14
N ILE A 16 -26.34 31.98 -9.21
CA ILE A 16 -25.78 31.85 -10.57
C ILE A 16 -24.34 32.42 -10.60
N GLY A 17 -24.13 33.62 -10.08
CA GLY A 17 -22.81 34.24 -10.00
C GLY A 17 -21.80 33.40 -9.23
N ALA A 18 -22.21 32.86 -8.07
CA ALA A 18 -21.39 31.93 -7.28
C ALA A 18 -21.07 30.63 -8.03
N TYR A 19 -22.04 30.07 -8.77
CA TYR A 19 -21.83 28.88 -9.61
C TYR A 19 -20.77 29.12 -10.70
N PHE A 20 -20.88 30.24 -11.46
CA PHE A 20 -19.89 30.58 -12.48
C PHE A 20 -18.53 30.94 -11.89
N ALA A 21 -18.49 31.61 -10.75
CA ALA A 21 -17.25 31.89 -10.04
C ALA A 21 -16.59 30.57 -9.57
N GLY A 22 -17.38 29.62 -9.06
CA GLY A 22 -16.91 28.27 -8.71
C GLY A 22 -16.32 27.51 -9.92
N MET A 23 -17.02 27.51 -11.06
CA MET A 23 -16.51 26.93 -12.30
C MET A 23 -15.21 27.57 -12.76
N TRP A 24 -15.10 28.91 -12.66
CA TRP A 24 -13.90 29.63 -13.05
C TRP A 24 -12.72 29.33 -12.13
N THR A 25 -12.92 29.30 -10.82
CA THR A 25 -11.86 28.93 -9.85
C THR A 25 -11.39 27.50 -10.04
N THR A 26 -12.30 26.57 -10.36
CA THR A 26 -11.97 25.18 -10.73
C THR A 26 -11.12 25.14 -12.00
N TYR A 27 -11.54 25.83 -13.05
CA TYR A 27 -10.82 25.88 -14.32
C TYR A 27 -9.42 26.50 -14.19
N LYS A 28 -9.25 27.47 -13.32
CA LYS A 28 -7.98 28.17 -13.09
C LYS A 28 -7.12 27.57 -11.98
N ASN A 29 -7.58 26.53 -11.30
CA ASN A 29 -6.93 25.96 -10.11
C ASN A 29 -6.58 27.01 -9.04
N TRP A 30 -7.46 27.99 -8.84
CA TRP A 30 -7.25 29.03 -7.84
C TRP A 30 -7.47 28.53 -6.41
N THR A 31 -6.87 29.22 -5.45
CA THR A 31 -6.91 28.89 -4.02
C THR A 31 -8.28 28.46 -3.46
N PRO A 32 -9.43 29.08 -3.76
CA PRO A 32 -10.70 28.58 -3.24
C PRO A 32 -11.03 27.15 -3.69
N TRP A 33 -10.73 26.81 -4.96
CA TRP A 33 -10.92 25.45 -5.48
C TRP A 33 -9.96 24.45 -4.86
N LEU A 34 -8.68 24.81 -4.76
CA LEU A 34 -7.67 23.94 -4.14
C LEU A 34 -8.05 23.59 -2.70
N GLN A 35 -8.51 24.57 -1.92
CA GLN A 35 -9.00 24.35 -0.55
C GLN A 35 -10.25 23.45 -0.49
N VAL A 36 -11.19 23.64 -1.42
CA VAL A 36 -12.38 22.77 -1.54
C VAL A 36 -11.97 21.35 -1.91
N GLU A 37 -11.04 21.19 -2.85
CA GLU A 37 -10.55 19.87 -3.27
C GLU A 37 -9.76 19.18 -2.15
N GLU A 38 -8.90 19.90 -1.45
CA GLU A 38 -8.21 19.39 -0.26
C GLU A 38 -9.19 19.00 0.84
N THR A 39 -10.17 19.85 1.13
CA THR A 39 -11.22 19.54 2.11
C THR A 39 -12.02 18.33 1.69
N ARG A 40 -12.32 18.17 0.41
CA ARG A 40 -13.02 17.02 -0.15
C ARG A 40 -12.18 15.74 0.04
N LYS A 41 -10.88 15.79 -0.29
CA LYS A 41 -9.95 14.67 -0.11
C LYS A 41 -9.83 14.28 1.36
N VAL A 42 -9.62 15.27 2.24
CA VAL A 42 -9.59 15.07 3.69
C VAL A 42 -10.91 14.49 4.20
N TRP A 43 -12.05 15.01 3.71
CA TRP A 43 -13.37 14.52 4.11
C TRP A 43 -13.66 13.10 3.60
N HIS A 44 -13.24 12.75 2.36
CA HIS A 44 -13.33 11.39 1.84
C HIS A 44 -12.38 10.46 2.58
N SER A 45 -11.14 10.85 2.82
CA SER A 45 -10.18 10.12 3.64
C SER A 45 -10.69 9.96 5.08
N TRP A 46 -11.21 11.03 5.68
CA TRP A 46 -11.81 10.98 7.02
C TRP A 46 -13.07 10.12 7.07
N ARG A 47 -13.92 10.13 6.04
CA ARG A 47 -15.07 9.22 5.96
C ARG A 47 -14.64 7.78 5.78
N ALA A 48 -13.66 7.52 4.95
CA ALA A 48 -13.08 6.20 4.78
C ALA A 48 -12.42 5.76 6.10
N THR A 49 -11.55 6.60 6.67
CA THR A 49 -10.91 6.38 7.98
C THR A 49 -11.95 6.34 9.11
N GLY A 50 -12.97 7.17 9.08
CA GLY A 50 -14.03 7.18 10.08
C GLY A 50 -14.97 5.97 10.01
N LYS A 51 -15.15 5.33 8.85
CA LYS A 51 -15.74 3.99 8.73
C LYS A 51 -14.80 2.92 9.30
N PHE A 52 -13.52 3.08 9.02
CA PHE A 52 -12.45 2.19 9.47
C PHE A 52 -12.26 2.21 11.00
N LEU A 53 -12.41 3.37 11.64
CA LEU A 53 -12.17 3.58 13.07
C LEU A 53 -13.45 3.53 13.93
N ARG A 54 -14.63 3.70 13.34
CA ARG A 54 -15.86 3.88 14.12
C ARG A 54 -16.33 2.64 14.87
N ASP A 55 -15.98 1.46 14.38
CA ASP A 55 -16.51 0.22 14.94
C ASP A 55 -15.52 -0.50 15.85
N GLY A 56 -14.30 0.02 16.05
CA GLY A 56 -13.29 -0.53 16.96
C GLY A 56 -12.81 -1.96 16.64
N THR A 57 -13.32 -2.57 15.59
CA THR A 57 -13.17 -4.00 15.31
C THR A 57 -12.63 -4.31 13.91
N TYR A 58 -12.29 -3.29 13.10
CA TYR A 58 -11.82 -3.50 11.72
C TYR A 58 -12.73 -4.45 10.91
N GLN A 59 -14.04 -4.34 11.11
CA GLN A 59 -15.03 -5.19 10.45
C GLN A 59 -15.34 -4.65 9.05
N ARG A 60 -15.57 -5.57 8.12
CA ARG A 60 -16.02 -5.24 6.77
C ARG A 60 -17.14 -6.16 6.37
N ARG A 61 -18.11 -5.61 5.65
CA ARG A 61 -19.22 -6.39 5.12
C ARG A 61 -18.70 -7.42 4.12
N GLN A 62 -19.20 -8.61 4.26
CA GLN A 62 -18.99 -9.71 3.33
C GLN A 62 -20.12 -9.68 2.30
N ASP A 63 -19.82 -9.28 1.07
CA ASP A 63 -20.82 -9.19 0.00
C ASP A 63 -20.99 -10.49 -0.79
N TYR A 64 -20.19 -11.51 -0.47
CA TYR A 64 -20.27 -12.87 -1.03
C TYR A 64 -20.41 -13.87 0.12
N ALA A 65 -21.16 -14.95 -0.14
CA ALA A 65 -21.36 -16.02 0.84
C ALA A 65 -20.10 -16.90 0.92
N ALA A 66 -19.20 -16.60 1.85
CA ALA A 66 -18.14 -17.51 2.22
C ALA A 66 -18.56 -18.28 3.48
N ASP A 67 -18.88 -19.55 3.32
CA ASP A 67 -19.25 -20.41 4.45
C ASP A 67 -18.01 -20.96 5.18
N GLU A 68 -16.85 -20.94 4.51
CA GLU A 68 -15.58 -21.50 4.97
C GLU A 68 -14.46 -20.47 4.85
N PRO A 69 -13.57 -20.38 5.88
CA PRO A 69 -12.43 -19.46 5.83
C PRO A 69 -11.47 -19.74 4.68
N TYR A 70 -11.28 -21.00 4.33
CA TYR A 70 -10.36 -21.44 3.27
C TYR A 70 -11.09 -22.35 2.29
N LYS A 71 -10.99 -22.03 0.99
CA LYS A 71 -11.64 -22.80 -0.05
C LYS A 71 -10.71 -23.00 -1.24
N VAL A 72 -10.57 -24.25 -1.65
CA VAL A 72 -9.82 -24.64 -2.83
C VAL A 72 -10.79 -24.98 -3.95
N TYR A 73 -10.64 -24.33 -5.10
CA TYR A 73 -11.43 -24.59 -6.29
C TYR A 73 -10.70 -25.48 -7.30
N ASP A 74 -9.35 -25.38 -7.34
CA ASP A 74 -8.50 -26.19 -8.23
C ASP A 74 -7.13 -26.42 -7.60
N GLN A 75 -7.01 -27.48 -6.83
CA GLN A 75 -5.77 -27.88 -6.14
C GLN A 75 -4.58 -28.04 -7.09
N ALA A 76 -4.81 -28.54 -8.31
CA ALA A 76 -3.73 -28.82 -9.27
C ALA A 76 -3.16 -27.52 -9.88
N ALA A 77 -3.95 -26.45 -9.90
CA ALA A 77 -3.54 -25.16 -10.42
C ALA A 77 -2.87 -24.24 -9.36
N MET A 78 -2.95 -24.59 -8.08
CA MET A 78 -2.36 -23.77 -7.01
C MET A 78 -0.83 -23.76 -7.04
N ALA A 79 -0.26 -22.64 -6.63
CA ALA A 79 1.18 -22.56 -6.33
C ALA A 79 1.53 -23.45 -5.12
N LYS A 80 2.77 -23.99 -5.07
CA LYS A 80 3.24 -24.83 -3.97
C LYS A 80 4.15 -24.04 -3.05
N GLY A 81 3.77 -23.93 -1.78
CA GLY A 81 4.51 -23.16 -0.80
C GLY A 81 3.72 -22.93 0.48
N TYR A 82 3.81 -21.72 0.98
CA TYR A 82 3.11 -21.28 2.18
C TYR A 82 2.43 -19.94 1.90
N LEU A 83 1.37 -19.67 2.63
CA LEU A 83 0.70 -18.38 2.64
C LEU A 83 0.97 -17.70 3.99
N LEU A 84 1.59 -16.50 3.95
CA LEU A 84 1.74 -15.63 5.10
C LEU A 84 0.60 -14.61 5.07
N VAL A 85 -0.15 -14.46 6.18
CA VAL A 85 -1.30 -13.54 6.22
C VAL A 85 -1.24 -12.69 7.49
N ASN A 86 -1.12 -11.39 7.33
CA ASN A 86 -1.30 -10.44 8.43
C ASN A 86 -2.77 -10.01 8.50
N ARG A 87 -3.37 -10.19 9.66
CA ARG A 87 -4.79 -9.94 9.86
C ARG A 87 -5.11 -9.47 11.27
N PHE A 88 -6.25 -8.80 11.42
CA PHE A 88 -6.86 -8.61 12.73
C PHE A 88 -7.62 -9.88 13.12
N HIS A 89 -7.15 -10.54 14.20
CA HIS A 89 -7.76 -11.79 14.68
C HIS A 89 -9.07 -11.47 15.43
N PRO A 90 -10.24 -11.96 14.96
CA PRO A 90 -11.52 -11.58 15.52
C PRO A 90 -11.69 -11.93 16.99
N ASP A 91 -11.30 -13.16 17.39
CA ASP A 91 -11.50 -13.64 18.75
C ASP A 91 -10.47 -13.07 19.73
N GLU A 92 -9.22 -12.90 19.28
CA GLU A 92 -8.13 -12.38 20.11
C GLU A 92 -8.11 -10.84 20.17
N GLN A 93 -8.86 -10.17 19.28
CA GLN A 93 -8.97 -8.72 19.19
C GLN A 93 -7.60 -8.02 19.09
N ARG A 94 -6.70 -8.59 18.27
CA ARG A 94 -5.36 -8.05 18.00
C ARG A 94 -4.87 -8.45 16.60
N PHE A 95 -3.81 -7.79 16.15
CA PHE A 95 -3.13 -8.21 14.93
C PHE A 95 -2.26 -9.45 15.18
N VAL A 96 -2.33 -10.35 14.23
CA VAL A 96 -1.48 -11.54 14.15
C VAL A 96 -0.99 -11.72 12.73
N THR A 97 0.11 -12.44 12.57
CA THR A 97 0.54 -12.95 11.27
C THR A 97 0.49 -14.47 11.32
N ASP A 98 -0.30 -15.06 10.45
CA ASP A 98 -0.41 -16.51 10.33
C ASP A 98 0.46 -17.04 9.17
N LEU A 99 1.14 -18.15 9.39
CA LEU A 99 1.73 -18.97 8.35
C LEU A 99 0.81 -20.15 8.10
N LEU A 100 0.33 -20.30 6.88
CA LEU A 100 -0.53 -21.41 6.48
C LEU A 100 0.18 -22.29 5.45
N ASP A 101 -0.12 -23.59 5.46
CA ASP A 101 0.16 -24.45 4.31
C ASP A 101 -0.92 -24.23 3.22
N MET A 102 -0.71 -24.86 2.06
CA MET A 102 -1.61 -24.72 0.92
C MET A 102 -2.90 -25.57 1.05
N ASP A 103 -3.09 -26.25 2.17
CA ASP A 103 -4.37 -26.88 2.57
C ASP A 103 -5.15 -25.97 3.56
N GLY A 104 -4.63 -24.77 3.83
CA GLY A 104 -5.25 -23.77 4.71
C GLY A 104 -5.05 -24.02 6.21
N LYS A 105 -4.18 -24.97 6.57
CA LYS A 105 -3.84 -25.24 7.96
C LYS A 105 -2.85 -24.20 8.48
N ILE A 106 -3.16 -23.55 9.59
CA ILE A 106 -2.24 -22.66 10.28
C ILE A 106 -1.12 -23.48 10.90
N LEU A 107 0.12 -23.23 10.45
CA LEU A 107 1.34 -23.86 10.94
C LEU A 107 1.96 -23.08 12.09
N HIS A 108 1.83 -21.75 12.06
CA HIS A 108 2.32 -20.87 13.10
C HIS A 108 1.55 -19.55 13.12
N THR A 109 1.43 -18.92 14.30
CA THR A 109 0.86 -17.58 14.50
C THR A 109 1.83 -16.74 15.30
N TRP A 110 2.29 -15.62 14.72
CA TRP A 110 3.04 -14.60 15.43
C TRP A 110 2.06 -13.56 16.01
N PRO A 111 2.05 -13.32 17.31
CA PRO A 111 1.38 -12.16 17.88
C PRO A 111 2.16 -10.88 17.52
N VAL A 112 1.50 -9.90 16.89
CA VAL A 112 2.14 -8.62 16.58
C VAL A 112 1.63 -7.56 17.55
N ASP A 113 2.43 -7.28 18.57
CA ASP A 113 2.07 -6.41 19.70
C ASP A 113 3.01 -5.20 19.76
N TYR A 114 2.52 -4.04 19.33
CA TYR A 114 3.29 -2.80 19.32
C TYR A 114 3.77 -2.37 20.72
N SER A 115 3.02 -2.71 21.79
CA SER A 115 3.41 -2.36 23.16
C SER A 115 4.68 -3.04 23.64
N ARG A 116 5.09 -4.14 23.00
CA ARG A 116 6.39 -4.80 23.25
C ARG A 116 7.55 -4.07 22.60
N MET A 117 7.27 -3.24 21.59
CA MET A 117 8.28 -2.51 20.80
C MET A 117 8.43 -1.07 21.28
N VAL A 118 7.34 -0.45 21.69
CA VAL A 118 7.29 0.95 22.10
C VAL A 118 6.59 1.08 23.45
N LYS A 119 7.32 1.60 24.42
CA LYS A 119 6.78 1.82 25.78
C LYS A 119 5.55 2.73 25.74
N GLY A 120 4.42 2.23 26.22
CA GLY A 120 3.14 2.95 26.21
C GLY A 120 2.39 2.89 24.88
N GLY A 121 2.90 2.11 23.91
CA GLY A 121 2.19 1.83 22.66
C GLY A 121 0.94 0.98 22.89
N SER A 122 0.02 1.04 21.95
CA SER A 122 -1.20 0.23 21.94
C SER A 122 -0.89 -1.22 21.52
N PRO A 123 -1.34 -2.23 22.27
CA PRO A 123 -1.14 -3.63 21.84
C PRO A 123 -1.92 -3.99 20.56
N VAL A 124 -2.85 -3.13 20.14
CA VAL A 124 -3.70 -3.30 18.96
C VAL A 124 -3.41 -2.23 17.89
N GLU A 125 -2.19 -1.67 17.90
CA GLU A 125 -1.76 -0.74 16.86
C GLU A 125 -1.86 -1.39 15.48
N PHE A 126 -2.26 -0.61 14.49
CA PHE A 126 -2.52 -1.10 13.15
C PHE A 126 -1.22 -1.54 12.47
N VAL A 127 -1.08 -2.84 12.23
CA VAL A 127 0.05 -3.42 11.48
C VAL A 127 -0.16 -3.20 9.99
N HIS A 128 0.77 -2.50 9.36
CA HIS A 128 0.71 -2.25 7.93
C HIS A 128 1.23 -3.45 7.13
N ILE A 129 2.47 -3.81 7.38
CA ILE A 129 3.15 -4.94 6.72
C ILE A 129 3.78 -5.85 7.76
N SER A 130 3.74 -7.14 7.46
CA SER A 130 4.63 -8.13 8.07
C SER A 130 5.14 -9.08 7.00
N THR A 131 6.46 -9.19 6.85
CA THR A 131 7.10 -10.11 5.90
C THR A 131 8.03 -11.08 6.61
N ALA A 132 8.04 -12.34 6.19
CA ALA A 132 8.85 -13.38 6.83
C ALA A 132 10.30 -13.34 6.34
N LEU A 133 11.22 -13.64 7.25
CA LEU A 133 12.61 -13.94 6.93
C LEU A 133 12.84 -15.46 6.89
N PRO A 134 13.86 -15.92 6.17
CA PRO A 134 14.13 -17.37 6.02
C PRO A 134 14.32 -18.14 7.34
N ASP A 135 14.73 -17.47 8.41
CA ASP A 135 14.92 -18.08 9.74
C ASP A 135 13.62 -18.19 10.56
N GLY A 136 12.49 -17.75 10.02
CA GLY A 136 11.18 -17.77 10.67
C GLY A 136 10.91 -16.59 11.60
N SER A 137 11.71 -15.53 11.57
CA SER A 137 11.39 -14.24 12.18
C SER A 137 10.60 -13.35 11.20
N LEU A 138 9.96 -12.29 11.70
CA LEU A 138 9.22 -11.32 10.90
C LEU A 138 9.84 -9.93 10.97
N LEU A 139 9.81 -9.21 9.86
CA LEU A 139 9.91 -7.75 9.81
C LEU A 139 8.49 -7.17 9.84
N VAL A 140 8.26 -6.14 10.65
CA VAL A 140 6.94 -5.52 10.82
C VAL A 140 7.06 -4.00 10.88
N ASN A 141 6.07 -3.30 10.32
CA ASN A 141 5.85 -1.87 10.54
C ASN A 141 4.36 -1.57 10.79
N PHE A 142 4.06 -0.32 11.16
CA PHE A 142 2.74 0.08 11.64
C PHE A 142 2.28 1.36 10.93
N ASP A 143 0.97 1.46 10.68
CA ASP A 143 0.38 2.60 9.95
C ASP A 143 0.49 3.94 10.72
N ARG A 144 0.27 3.89 12.03
CA ARG A 144 0.31 5.07 12.91
C ARG A 144 1.40 4.98 13.97
N GLY A 145 2.05 3.85 14.03
CA GLY A 145 3.18 3.63 14.91
C GLY A 145 4.47 4.15 14.26
N THR A 146 5.39 4.60 15.08
CA THR A 146 6.70 5.06 14.60
C THR A 146 7.72 3.93 14.48
N ALA A 147 7.37 2.70 14.88
CA ALA A 147 8.31 1.61 14.94
C ALA A 147 8.35 0.78 13.67
N MET A 148 9.55 0.34 13.34
CA MET A 148 9.81 -0.84 12.54
C MET A 148 10.59 -1.82 13.41
N ALA A 149 10.28 -3.11 13.33
CA ALA A 149 10.92 -4.10 14.17
C ALA A 149 11.14 -5.43 13.43
N ARG A 150 12.12 -6.21 13.93
CA ARG A 150 12.18 -7.65 13.68
C ARG A 150 11.73 -8.37 14.94
N ILE A 151 10.81 -9.30 14.80
CA ILE A 151 10.27 -10.10 15.90
C ILE A 151 10.58 -11.58 15.71
N ASP A 152 10.80 -12.27 16.80
CA ASP A 152 10.99 -13.72 16.79
C ASP A 152 9.66 -14.48 16.66
N ALA A 153 9.72 -15.81 16.67
CA ALA A 153 8.54 -16.67 16.58
C ALA A 153 7.54 -16.51 17.74
N CYS A 154 7.92 -15.88 18.85
CA CYS A 154 7.03 -15.57 19.97
C CYS A 154 6.44 -14.14 19.90
N GLY A 155 6.80 -13.36 18.89
CA GLY A 155 6.46 -11.96 18.77
C GLY A 155 7.29 -11.03 19.68
N ASP A 156 8.41 -11.52 20.21
CA ASP A 156 9.31 -10.70 21.02
C ASP A 156 10.31 -9.97 20.10
N PRO A 157 10.56 -8.67 20.32
CA PRO A 157 11.41 -7.88 19.43
C PRO A 157 12.88 -8.32 19.55
N MET A 158 13.50 -8.67 18.41
CA MET A 158 14.92 -8.90 18.27
C MET A 158 15.67 -7.58 18.12
N TRP A 159 15.10 -6.64 17.39
CA TRP A 159 15.46 -5.24 17.34
C TRP A 159 14.26 -4.37 17.04
N THR A 160 14.31 -3.10 17.44
CA THR A 160 13.28 -2.10 17.17
C THR A 160 13.93 -0.80 16.76
N ARG A 161 13.38 -0.16 15.74
CA ARG A 161 13.73 1.19 15.31
C ARG A 161 12.56 2.13 15.53
N THR A 162 12.86 3.29 16.10
CA THR A 162 11.88 4.35 16.36
C THR A 162 12.45 5.73 16.07
N ASP A 163 13.55 5.81 15.34
CA ASP A 163 14.26 7.05 14.98
C ASP A 163 13.55 7.83 13.86
N MET A 164 12.80 7.12 13.02
CA MET A 164 11.93 7.68 12.00
C MET A 164 10.52 7.09 12.14
N THR A 165 9.56 7.60 11.41
CA THR A 165 8.25 6.96 11.20
C THR A 165 8.35 6.07 9.98
N TYR A 166 8.38 4.76 10.18
CA TYR A 166 8.42 3.77 9.10
C TYR A 166 7.02 3.38 8.69
N HIS A 167 6.74 3.36 7.39
CA HIS A 167 5.39 3.11 6.91
C HIS A 167 5.33 2.36 5.57
N HIS A 168 4.14 1.85 5.24
CA HIS A 168 3.79 1.16 4.01
C HIS A 168 4.65 -0.07 3.73
N SER A 169 5.43 -0.09 2.65
CA SER A 169 6.11 -1.29 2.18
C SER A 169 7.34 -1.68 3.02
N ILE A 170 7.62 -2.97 3.07
CA ILE A 170 8.91 -3.58 3.42
C ILE A 170 9.23 -4.56 2.29
N GLU A 171 10.02 -4.09 1.32
CA GLU A 171 10.27 -4.86 0.10
C GLU A 171 11.67 -5.45 0.07
N ARG A 172 11.75 -6.70 -0.39
CA ARG A 172 12.99 -7.48 -0.43
C ARG A 172 13.83 -7.07 -1.63
N ALA A 173 15.15 -6.89 -1.42
CA ALA A 173 16.12 -6.62 -2.46
C ALA A 173 17.30 -7.61 -2.36
N ASP A 174 18.15 -7.65 -3.39
CA ASP A 174 19.34 -8.52 -3.40
C ASP A 174 20.33 -8.18 -2.28
N ASP A 175 20.30 -6.97 -1.75
CA ASP A 175 21.26 -6.43 -0.79
C ASP A 175 20.64 -5.80 0.46
N GLY A 176 19.46 -6.28 0.87
CA GLY A 176 18.75 -5.82 2.05
C GLY A 176 17.25 -5.68 1.83
N PHE A 177 16.63 -4.76 2.55
CA PHE A 177 15.21 -4.46 2.43
C PHE A 177 15.01 -2.95 2.27
N TRP A 178 14.03 -2.58 1.48
CA TRP A 178 13.59 -1.20 1.32
C TRP A 178 12.28 -0.94 2.04
N THR A 179 12.13 0.27 2.58
CA THR A 179 10.90 0.76 3.20
C THR A 179 10.80 2.27 3.01
N TRP A 180 9.61 2.82 3.19
CA TRP A 180 9.43 4.24 3.30
C TRP A 180 9.57 4.70 4.74
N ALA A 181 10.15 5.88 4.93
CA ALA A 181 10.27 6.51 6.22
C ALA A 181 10.21 8.04 6.12
N GLU A 182 9.66 8.67 7.15
CA GLU A 182 9.68 10.11 7.33
C GLU A 182 10.35 10.48 8.65
N PRO A 183 11.04 11.64 8.73
CA PRO A 183 11.61 12.10 9.98
C PRO A 183 10.54 12.26 11.05
N LYS A 184 10.86 11.85 12.28
CA LYS A 184 10.04 12.22 13.42
C LYS A 184 10.00 13.74 13.56
N TRP A 185 8.79 14.25 13.62
CA TRP A 185 8.43 15.65 13.78
C TRP A 185 9.44 16.59 14.44
N GLU A 186 10.26 17.24 13.66
CA GLU A 186 10.88 18.53 13.92
C GLU A 186 10.91 19.36 12.62
N GLY A 187 9.93 19.12 11.73
CA GLY A 187 9.78 19.81 10.48
C GLY A 187 10.62 19.24 9.35
N GLY A 188 10.97 17.99 9.42
CA GLY A 188 11.42 17.18 8.30
C GLY A 188 10.25 17.05 7.32
N GLN A 189 10.54 17.26 6.06
CA GLN A 189 9.49 17.51 5.07
C GLN A 189 9.69 16.67 3.84
N ASP A 190 10.61 15.69 3.94
CA ASP A 190 10.88 14.78 2.88
C ASP A 190 10.45 13.36 3.26
N GLN A 191 10.14 12.58 2.25
CA GLN A 191 9.87 11.16 2.35
C GLN A 191 11.11 10.42 1.85
N TYR A 192 11.58 9.47 2.64
CA TYR A 192 12.82 8.77 2.37
C TYR A 192 12.57 7.31 2.00
N MET A 193 13.15 6.87 0.90
CA MET A 193 13.40 5.46 0.62
C MET A 193 14.58 5.02 1.46
N VAL A 194 14.37 4.11 2.40
CA VAL A 194 15.39 3.64 3.34
C VAL A 194 15.69 2.18 3.08
N ARG A 195 16.95 1.88 2.72
CA ARG A 195 17.44 0.51 2.67
C ARG A 195 18.08 0.14 4.01
N PHE A 196 17.72 -1.02 4.54
CA PHE A 196 18.22 -1.45 5.83
C PHE A 196 18.65 -2.93 5.82
N ASP A 197 19.53 -3.27 6.75
CA ASP A 197 19.99 -4.61 7.03
C ASP A 197 18.95 -5.33 7.91
N PRO A 198 18.33 -6.43 7.46
CA PRO A 198 17.30 -7.13 8.23
C PRO A 198 17.82 -7.76 9.54
N GLU A 199 19.11 -8.10 9.63
CA GLU A 199 19.68 -8.68 10.83
C GLU A 199 19.85 -7.68 11.97
N THR A 200 20.21 -6.44 11.64
CA THR A 200 20.57 -5.43 12.62
C THR A 200 19.62 -4.24 12.67
N GLY A 201 18.74 -4.10 11.68
CA GLY A 201 17.88 -2.94 11.49
C GLY A 201 18.63 -1.67 11.06
N LYS A 202 19.94 -1.70 10.83
CA LYS A 202 20.74 -0.51 10.49
C LYS A 202 20.42 -0.02 9.10
N THR A 203 20.29 1.31 8.96
CA THR A 203 20.22 1.95 7.64
C THR A 203 21.51 1.72 6.88
N LEU A 204 21.38 1.20 5.67
CA LEU A 204 22.47 1.00 4.70
C LEU A 204 22.49 2.14 3.68
N GLU A 205 21.31 2.71 3.37
CA GLU A 205 21.14 3.79 2.41
C GLU A 205 19.85 4.55 2.69
N SER A 206 19.82 5.84 2.35
CA SER A 206 18.63 6.68 2.48
C SER A 206 18.61 7.67 1.33
N ILE A 207 17.50 7.76 0.61
CA ILE A 207 17.31 8.63 -0.55
C ILE A 207 16.03 9.43 -0.33
N GLY A 208 16.14 10.75 -0.23
CA GLY A 208 14.99 11.65 -0.07
C GLY A 208 14.36 12.00 -1.42
N ILE A 209 13.03 11.96 -1.49
CA ILE A 209 12.33 12.30 -2.74
C ILE A 209 12.56 13.76 -3.10
N ILE A 210 12.48 14.68 -2.15
CA ILE A 210 12.66 16.11 -2.42
C ILE A 210 14.14 16.46 -2.52
N ASP A 211 14.90 16.10 -1.50
CA ASP A 211 16.28 16.57 -1.37
C ASP A 211 17.23 15.92 -2.37
N ASP A 212 17.03 14.62 -2.67
CA ASP A 212 17.95 13.86 -3.52
C ASP A 212 17.42 13.66 -4.94
N VAL A 213 16.09 13.46 -5.13
CA VAL A 213 15.54 13.16 -6.46
C VAL A 213 15.05 14.44 -7.15
N VAL A 214 14.13 15.18 -6.55
CA VAL A 214 13.53 16.39 -7.16
C VAL A 214 14.59 17.48 -7.32
N ALA A 215 15.36 17.76 -6.27
CA ALA A 215 16.41 18.79 -6.29
C ALA A 215 17.59 18.46 -7.19
N LYS A 216 17.71 17.20 -7.64
CA LYS A 216 18.76 16.74 -8.53
C LYS A 216 18.78 17.48 -9.86
N SER A 217 17.61 17.65 -10.47
CA SER A 217 17.51 18.29 -11.80
C SER A 217 16.09 18.78 -12.12
N PRO A 218 15.95 19.81 -12.98
CA PRO A 218 14.64 20.22 -13.49
C PRO A 218 13.90 19.09 -14.23
N HIS A 219 14.62 18.15 -14.84
CA HIS A 219 14.02 16.98 -15.48
C HIS A 219 13.25 16.13 -14.47
N ASN A 220 13.87 15.79 -13.34
CA ASN A 220 13.22 15.01 -12.28
C ASN A 220 12.01 15.74 -11.71
N SER A 221 12.14 17.03 -11.45
CA SER A 221 11.07 17.87 -10.97
C SER A 221 9.84 17.84 -11.89
N VAL A 222 10.07 17.93 -13.22
CA VAL A 222 8.99 17.83 -14.22
C VAL A 222 8.44 16.41 -14.29
N ALA A 223 9.31 15.38 -14.33
CA ALA A 223 8.88 13.99 -14.43
C ALA A 223 8.01 13.55 -13.24
N LEU A 224 8.33 14.02 -12.04
CA LEU A 224 7.52 13.76 -10.83
C LEU A 224 6.42 14.80 -10.60
N THR A 225 6.31 15.85 -11.45
CA THR A 225 5.38 17.00 -11.27
C THR A 225 5.48 17.69 -9.91
N ILE A 226 6.63 17.58 -9.26
CA ILE A 226 6.94 18.26 -8.01
C ILE A 226 7.84 19.44 -8.33
N PRO A 227 7.42 20.70 -8.13
CA PRO A 227 8.22 21.88 -8.48
C PRO A 227 9.57 21.91 -7.76
N GLU A 228 10.61 22.34 -8.45
CA GLU A 228 11.89 22.65 -7.82
C GLU A 228 11.72 23.67 -6.69
N GLY A 229 12.37 23.43 -5.54
CA GLY A 229 12.22 24.27 -4.36
C GLY A 229 10.88 24.08 -3.62
N PHE A 230 10.11 23.04 -4.02
CA PHE A 230 8.94 22.66 -3.27
C PHE A 230 9.35 22.33 -1.82
N VAL A 231 8.66 22.98 -0.89
CA VAL A 231 8.79 22.68 0.54
C VAL A 231 7.43 22.17 0.98
N PHE A 232 7.38 20.98 1.57
CA PHE A 232 6.16 20.54 2.25
C PHE A 232 5.80 21.60 3.28
N ASP A 233 4.70 22.34 3.07
CA ASP A 233 4.36 23.50 3.88
C ASP A 233 4.17 23.11 5.35
N LYS A 234 4.95 23.73 6.22
CA LYS A 234 4.73 23.69 7.67
C LYS A 234 3.50 24.52 7.97
N ARG A 235 2.31 23.94 7.83
CA ARG A 235 1.14 24.57 8.44
C ARG A 235 1.36 24.61 9.94
N SER A 236 0.86 25.67 10.57
CA SER A 236 0.96 25.92 12.01
C SER A 236 0.27 24.85 12.88
N ASP A 237 -0.35 23.86 12.27
CA ASP A 237 -1.01 22.74 12.88
C ASP A 237 -0.25 21.43 12.52
N PRO A 238 0.40 20.78 13.49
CA PRO A 238 1.08 19.50 13.29
C PRO A 238 0.21 18.40 12.70
N ASP A 239 -1.09 18.44 12.95
CA ASP A 239 -2.04 17.44 12.46
C ASP A 239 -2.53 17.70 11.02
N GLN A 240 -2.05 18.77 10.37
CA GLN A 240 -2.43 19.18 9.02
C GLN A 240 -1.28 19.14 8.01
N THR A 241 -0.39 18.19 8.10
CA THR A 241 0.57 17.94 7.02
C THR A 241 -0.17 17.58 5.74
N VAL A 242 0.06 18.35 4.69
CA VAL A 242 -0.46 18.01 3.37
C VAL A 242 0.44 16.94 2.79
N ASP A 243 0.01 15.71 2.87
CA ASP A 243 0.64 14.58 2.20
C ASP A 243 0.31 14.63 0.70
N ILE A 244 1.14 15.34 -0.06
CA ILE A 244 0.89 15.58 -1.48
C ILE A 244 1.15 14.33 -2.32
N ILE A 245 2.17 13.56 -1.99
CA ILE A 245 2.61 12.45 -2.81
C ILE A 245 2.16 11.09 -2.28
N HIS A 246 2.06 10.93 -0.97
CA HIS A 246 1.72 9.70 -0.27
C HIS A 246 2.46 8.50 -0.84
N PRO A 247 3.79 8.42 -0.65
CA PRO A 247 4.56 7.29 -1.16
C PRO A 247 4.17 6.04 -0.39
N ASN A 248 3.87 4.96 -1.09
CA ASN A 248 3.33 3.77 -0.45
C ASN A 248 3.96 2.46 -0.91
N ASP A 249 4.87 2.52 -1.89
CA ASP A 249 5.63 1.36 -2.29
C ASP A 249 7.01 1.75 -2.84
N VAL A 250 8.03 0.91 -2.57
CA VAL A 250 9.38 1.03 -3.11
C VAL A 250 9.98 -0.36 -3.31
N GLU A 251 10.15 -0.78 -4.57
CA GLU A 251 10.75 -2.05 -4.94
C GLU A 251 12.06 -1.85 -5.70
N ALA A 252 13.09 -2.63 -5.38
CA ALA A 252 14.34 -2.63 -6.13
C ALA A 252 14.32 -3.72 -7.20
N LEU A 253 14.64 -3.35 -8.44
CA LEU A 253 14.81 -4.31 -9.54
C LEU A 253 15.90 -5.32 -9.18
N THR A 254 15.54 -6.58 -9.01
CA THR A 254 16.52 -7.62 -8.67
C THR A 254 17.41 -7.98 -9.85
N ALA A 255 18.61 -8.50 -9.57
CA ALA A 255 19.53 -8.99 -10.60
C ALA A 255 18.90 -10.10 -11.45
N ALA A 256 18.03 -10.91 -10.86
CA ALA A 256 17.30 -11.98 -11.55
C ALA A 256 16.28 -11.44 -12.56
N MET A 257 15.60 -10.33 -12.26
CA MET A 257 14.59 -9.71 -13.13
C MET A 257 15.16 -8.69 -14.12
N ALA A 258 16.32 -8.10 -13.84
CA ALA A 258 16.94 -7.06 -14.68
C ALA A 258 17.07 -7.41 -16.19
N PRO A 259 17.31 -8.68 -16.59
CA PRO A 259 17.32 -9.04 -18.01
C PRO A 259 16.02 -8.79 -18.75
N ALA A 260 14.87 -8.79 -18.07
CA ALA A 260 13.56 -8.49 -18.66
C ALA A 260 13.34 -6.98 -18.88
N PHE A 261 14.13 -6.13 -18.20
CA PHE A 261 14.03 -4.67 -18.23
C PHE A 261 15.30 -4.02 -18.81
N PRO A 262 15.60 -4.14 -20.12
CA PRO A 262 16.85 -3.64 -20.70
C PRO A 262 17.06 -2.11 -20.60
N GLN A 263 15.99 -1.35 -20.27
CA GLN A 263 16.03 0.09 -20.03
C GLN A 263 16.42 0.45 -18.59
N PHE A 264 16.42 -0.51 -17.67
CA PHE A 264 16.75 -0.33 -16.26
C PHE A 264 17.90 -1.26 -15.85
N LYS A 265 18.44 -1.07 -14.67
CA LYS A 265 19.54 -1.86 -14.11
C LYS A 265 19.12 -2.50 -12.79
N ALA A 266 19.75 -3.61 -12.44
CA ALA A 266 19.61 -4.17 -11.11
C ALA A 266 19.91 -3.11 -10.04
N GLY A 267 18.99 -2.99 -9.10
CA GLY A 267 19.02 -2.00 -8.04
C GLY A 267 18.27 -0.70 -8.33
N ASP A 268 17.83 -0.42 -9.56
CA ASP A 268 16.95 0.72 -9.83
C ASP A 268 15.63 0.55 -9.06
N LEU A 269 15.08 1.66 -8.58
CA LEU A 269 13.94 1.67 -7.65
C LEU A 269 12.65 2.03 -8.37
N LEU A 270 11.68 1.13 -8.33
CA LEU A 270 10.29 1.41 -8.68
C LEU A 270 9.60 2.00 -7.46
N ILE A 271 8.94 3.14 -7.62
CA ILE A 271 8.19 3.82 -6.56
C ILE A 271 6.75 4.08 -6.97
N SER A 272 5.86 4.01 -5.98
CA SER A 272 4.47 4.38 -6.11
C SER A 272 4.15 5.61 -5.27
N LEU A 273 3.71 6.69 -5.92
CA LEU A 273 3.28 7.94 -5.31
C LEU A 273 1.75 8.07 -5.47
N ARG A 274 1.02 7.61 -4.45
CA ARG A 274 -0.42 7.34 -4.50
C ARG A 274 -1.26 8.58 -4.82
N ASN A 275 -1.02 9.68 -4.11
CA ASN A 275 -1.91 10.86 -4.18
C ASN A 275 -1.84 11.59 -5.51
N ILE A 276 -0.80 11.37 -6.30
CA ILE A 276 -0.64 11.91 -7.65
C ILE A 276 -0.79 10.84 -8.74
N ASN A 277 -1.17 9.60 -8.37
CA ASN A 277 -1.36 8.47 -9.30
C ASN A 277 -0.12 8.18 -10.17
N LEU A 278 1.07 8.32 -9.60
CA LEU A 278 2.34 8.20 -10.31
C LEU A 278 3.05 6.90 -9.94
N LEU A 279 3.55 6.20 -10.95
CA LEU A 279 4.64 5.23 -10.83
C LEU A 279 5.89 5.81 -11.48
N ALA A 280 7.06 5.59 -10.89
CA ALA A 280 8.32 6.00 -11.48
C ALA A 280 9.44 4.99 -11.19
N VAL A 281 10.41 4.91 -12.08
CA VAL A 281 11.66 4.17 -11.86
C VAL A 281 12.80 5.18 -11.76
N ILE A 282 13.59 5.06 -10.70
CA ILE A 282 14.69 5.96 -10.35
C ILE A 282 16.00 5.17 -10.39
N ASP A 283 17.02 5.72 -11.07
CA ASP A 283 18.39 5.21 -10.95
C ASP A 283 18.86 5.42 -9.50
N ARG A 284 19.08 4.34 -8.79
CA ARG A 284 19.47 4.37 -7.38
C ARG A 284 20.77 5.12 -7.09
N LYS A 285 21.71 5.15 -8.05
CA LYS A 285 23.03 5.78 -7.85
C LYS A 285 23.06 7.24 -8.23
N THR A 286 22.36 7.57 -9.33
CA THR A 286 22.38 8.93 -9.84
C THR A 286 21.18 9.74 -9.38
N HIS A 287 20.14 9.10 -8.89
CA HIS A 287 18.85 9.66 -8.51
C HIS A 287 18.09 10.29 -9.71
N ASP A 288 18.43 9.91 -10.93
CA ASP A 288 17.72 10.36 -12.12
C ASP A 288 16.42 9.55 -12.29
N VAL A 289 15.33 10.23 -12.65
CA VAL A 289 14.09 9.57 -13.04
C VAL A 289 14.27 8.98 -14.44
N LEU A 290 14.26 7.64 -14.50
CA LEU A 290 14.47 6.89 -15.75
C LEU A 290 13.15 6.70 -16.52
N TRP A 291 12.06 6.56 -15.79
CA TRP A 291 10.72 6.37 -16.32
C TRP A 291 9.70 6.90 -15.31
N ALA A 292 8.60 7.47 -15.81
CA ALA A 292 7.49 7.92 -15.00
C ALA A 292 6.19 7.87 -15.80
N GLN A 293 5.10 7.42 -15.17
CA GLN A 293 3.78 7.37 -15.79
C GLN A 293 2.66 7.65 -14.79
N TYR A 294 1.73 8.51 -15.21
CA TYR A 294 0.49 8.84 -14.51
C TYR A 294 -0.64 7.96 -15.03
N GLY A 295 -1.25 7.16 -14.14
CA GLY A 295 -2.37 6.30 -14.51
C GLY A 295 -2.12 5.41 -15.76
N PRO A 296 -3.16 4.62 -16.12
CA PRO A 296 -4.60 4.72 -15.79
C PRO A 296 -5.02 4.15 -14.41
N TRP A 297 -4.09 3.82 -13.54
CA TRP A 297 -4.36 3.46 -12.14
C TRP A 297 -4.78 4.68 -11.32
N LYS A 298 -5.46 4.44 -10.20
CA LYS A 298 -5.92 5.51 -9.31
C LYS A 298 -5.84 5.07 -7.86
N ASP A 299 -5.26 5.97 -7.03
CA ASP A 299 -5.03 5.74 -5.60
C ASP A 299 -4.30 4.41 -5.33
N GLN A 300 -3.35 4.06 -6.22
CA GLN A 300 -2.73 2.75 -6.33
C GLN A 300 -1.83 2.39 -5.15
N HIS A 301 -1.62 1.07 -4.98
CA HIS A 301 -0.69 0.46 -4.04
C HIS A 301 0.08 -0.65 -4.75
N ASP A 302 1.20 -1.06 -4.15
CA ASP A 302 1.89 -2.29 -4.49
C ASP A 302 2.29 -2.38 -5.97
N ALA A 303 3.33 -1.69 -6.32
CA ALA A 303 3.86 -1.67 -7.67
C ALA A 303 5.05 -2.62 -7.81
N ASP A 304 4.93 -3.67 -8.63
CA ASP A 304 5.93 -4.72 -8.77
C ASP A 304 6.54 -4.78 -10.17
N PHE A 305 7.84 -5.10 -10.25
CA PHE A 305 8.46 -5.58 -11.46
C PHE A 305 8.06 -7.03 -11.75
N ASN A 306 7.63 -7.34 -12.96
CA ASN A 306 7.25 -8.69 -13.37
C ASN A 306 8.32 -9.38 -14.22
N PRO A 307 8.43 -10.71 -14.15
CA PRO A 307 9.41 -11.47 -14.93
C PRO A 307 9.28 -11.32 -16.44
N ASP A 308 8.12 -10.87 -16.95
CA ASP A 308 7.85 -10.65 -18.37
C ASP A 308 8.28 -9.25 -18.86
N GLY A 309 8.88 -8.44 -18.00
CA GLY A 309 9.35 -7.08 -18.33
C GLY A 309 8.26 -6.01 -18.26
N THR A 310 7.16 -6.32 -17.63
CA THR A 310 6.08 -5.36 -17.31
C THR A 310 6.12 -4.96 -15.85
N ILE A 311 5.42 -3.89 -15.52
CA ILE A 311 5.15 -3.46 -14.14
C ILE A 311 3.67 -3.69 -13.87
N SER A 312 3.34 -4.25 -12.72
CA SER A 312 1.95 -4.36 -12.26
C SER A 312 1.69 -3.46 -11.06
N VAL A 313 0.44 -3.12 -10.84
CA VAL A 313 0.02 -2.30 -9.71
C VAL A 313 -1.42 -2.59 -9.30
N PHE A 314 -1.68 -2.61 -7.99
CA PHE A 314 -3.02 -2.68 -7.44
C PHE A 314 -3.67 -1.29 -7.52
N SER A 315 -4.63 -1.12 -8.42
CA SER A 315 -5.39 0.13 -8.58
C SER A 315 -6.65 0.07 -7.73
N ASN A 316 -6.74 0.95 -6.73
CA ASN A 316 -7.88 0.96 -5.81
C ASN A 316 -9.16 1.51 -6.46
N ASN A 317 -9.05 2.38 -7.47
CA ASN A 317 -10.19 2.95 -8.20
C ASN A 317 -11.32 3.44 -7.27
N ILE A 318 -10.96 4.21 -6.26
CA ILE A 318 -11.77 4.57 -5.08
C ILE A 318 -13.19 5.11 -5.39
N ASP A 319 -13.41 5.58 -6.60
CA ASP A 319 -14.67 6.13 -7.10
C ASP A 319 -15.49 5.12 -7.94
N ARG A 320 -15.01 3.89 -8.14
CA ARG A 320 -15.65 2.88 -9.01
C ARG A 320 -16.23 1.68 -8.27
N ASN A 321 -15.99 1.57 -6.94
CA ASN A 321 -16.35 0.39 -6.13
C ASN A 321 -15.84 -0.93 -6.72
N ARG A 322 -14.69 -0.88 -7.37
CA ARG A 322 -14.01 -2.01 -7.96
C ARG A 322 -12.54 -1.71 -8.11
N SER A 323 -11.71 -2.54 -7.51
CA SER A 323 -10.27 -2.51 -7.71
C SER A 323 -9.86 -3.30 -8.94
N SER A 324 -8.63 -3.10 -9.41
CA SER A 324 -8.08 -3.78 -10.59
C SER A 324 -6.59 -4.00 -10.41
N ILE A 325 -6.06 -5.04 -11.05
CA ILE A 325 -4.62 -5.17 -11.28
C ILE A 325 -4.31 -4.62 -12.66
N ILE A 326 -3.61 -3.49 -12.70
CA ILE A 326 -3.19 -2.85 -13.94
C ILE A 326 -1.75 -3.26 -14.25
N GLN A 327 -1.51 -3.75 -15.45
CA GLN A 327 -0.18 -4.07 -15.95
C GLN A 327 0.21 -3.04 -17.01
N VAL A 328 1.44 -2.54 -16.93
CA VAL A 328 2.00 -1.57 -17.90
C VAL A 328 3.33 -2.08 -18.45
N ASP A 329 3.54 -1.92 -19.74
CA ASP A 329 4.84 -2.11 -20.38
C ASP A 329 5.60 -0.77 -20.35
N PRO A 330 6.70 -0.66 -19.59
CA PRO A 330 7.44 0.59 -19.45
C PRO A 330 8.22 1.00 -20.70
N LYS A 331 8.29 0.16 -21.74
CA LYS A 331 8.88 0.50 -23.06
C LYS A 331 7.90 1.25 -23.95
N THR A 332 6.61 0.90 -23.85
CA THR A 332 5.55 1.44 -24.73
C THR A 332 4.56 2.33 -24.00
N ASN A 333 4.59 2.32 -22.68
CA ASN A 333 3.60 2.96 -21.78
C ASN A 333 2.16 2.45 -21.98
N GLN A 334 1.99 1.28 -22.61
CA GLN A 334 0.68 0.67 -22.78
C GLN A 334 0.28 -0.06 -21.50
N ALA A 335 -0.88 0.30 -20.98
CA ALA A 335 -1.43 -0.30 -19.77
C ALA A 335 -2.74 -1.05 -20.08
N ARG A 336 -3.01 -2.10 -19.31
CA ARG A 336 -4.23 -2.89 -19.39
C ARG A 336 -4.69 -3.36 -18.00
N ASP A 337 -5.98 -3.48 -17.79
CA ASP A 337 -6.54 -4.24 -16.67
C ASP A 337 -6.38 -5.74 -17.01
N MET A 338 -5.67 -6.45 -16.16
CA MET A 338 -5.30 -7.85 -16.43
C MET A 338 -6.49 -8.80 -16.42
N PHE A 339 -7.49 -8.50 -15.59
CA PHE A 339 -8.63 -9.38 -15.37
C PHE A 339 -9.93 -8.78 -15.90
N TRP A 340 -9.87 -7.82 -16.80
CA TRP A 340 -11.04 -7.23 -17.41
C TRP A 340 -11.88 -8.29 -18.14
N GLY A 341 -13.16 -8.39 -17.74
CA GLY A 341 -14.09 -9.34 -18.34
C GLY A 341 -13.97 -10.80 -17.89
N SER A 342 -13.05 -11.11 -16.95
CA SER A 342 -12.90 -12.47 -16.41
C SER A 342 -14.03 -12.89 -15.44
N GLY A 343 -14.75 -11.91 -14.90
CA GLY A 343 -15.70 -12.14 -13.79
C GLY A 343 -15.06 -12.09 -12.40
N LEU A 344 -13.75 -11.89 -12.31
CA LEU A 344 -13.08 -11.64 -11.04
C LEU A 344 -13.52 -10.26 -10.53
N ASP A 345 -14.03 -10.21 -9.31
CA ASP A 345 -14.50 -9.00 -8.65
C ASP A 345 -13.88 -8.89 -7.25
N PHE A 346 -13.31 -7.73 -6.94
CA PHE A 346 -12.78 -7.38 -5.64
C PHE A 346 -12.72 -5.86 -5.48
N ASP A 347 -12.86 -5.38 -4.24
CA ASP A 347 -12.85 -3.96 -3.94
C ASP A 347 -12.12 -3.65 -2.64
N SER A 348 -11.07 -2.86 -2.75
CA SER A 348 -10.37 -2.28 -1.62
C SER A 348 -10.10 -0.81 -1.90
N TYR A 349 -10.81 0.08 -1.24
CA TYR A 349 -10.66 1.53 -1.44
C TYR A 349 -9.36 2.11 -0.85
N ILE A 350 -8.64 1.36 -0.03
CA ILE A 350 -7.30 1.65 0.51
C ILE A 350 -6.51 0.35 0.61
N MET A 351 -5.18 0.47 0.65
CA MET A 351 -4.26 -0.66 0.69
C MET A 351 -4.50 -1.60 -0.50
N GLY A 352 -3.99 -2.79 -0.47
CA GLY A 352 -4.07 -3.77 -1.53
C GLY A 352 -2.70 -4.30 -1.86
N LYS A 353 -2.63 -5.58 -2.10
CA LYS A 353 -1.38 -6.26 -2.44
C LYS A 353 -1.64 -7.22 -3.60
N GLN A 354 -0.65 -7.38 -4.46
CA GLN A 354 -0.66 -8.36 -5.52
C GLN A 354 0.72 -9.00 -5.61
N GLN A 355 0.80 -10.23 -6.02
CA GLN A 355 2.07 -10.92 -6.21
C GLN A 355 1.98 -11.88 -7.38
N HIS A 356 2.90 -11.75 -8.34
CA HIS A 356 3.04 -12.73 -9.41
C HIS A 356 3.71 -13.99 -8.88
N LEU A 357 3.05 -15.14 -9.00
CA LEU A 357 3.51 -16.41 -8.44
C LEU A 357 4.38 -17.21 -9.42
N PRO A 358 5.25 -18.11 -8.92
CA PRO A 358 6.15 -18.91 -9.77
C PRO A 358 5.44 -19.78 -10.82
N ASN A 359 4.20 -20.22 -10.56
CA ASN A 359 3.38 -20.98 -11.51
C ASN A 359 2.68 -20.09 -12.55
N GLY A 360 2.83 -18.77 -12.45
CA GLY A 360 2.22 -17.77 -13.32
C GLY A 360 0.83 -17.32 -12.90
N ASN A 361 0.35 -17.76 -11.75
CA ASN A 361 -0.85 -17.25 -11.09
C ASN A 361 -0.56 -15.91 -10.40
N TRP A 362 -1.60 -15.33 -9.84
CA TRP A 362 -1.54 -14.10 -9.06
C TRP A 362 -2.16 -14.31 -7.69
N LEU A 363 -1.47 -13.89 -6.65
CA LEU A 363 -2.04 -13.75 -5.32
C LEU A 363 -2.53 -12.31 -5.18
N ILE A 364 -3.79 -12.11 -4.86
CA ILE A 364 -4.41 -10.79 -4.70
C ILE A 364 -4.96 -10.70 -3.28
N THR A 365 -4.52 -9.69 -2.56
CA THR A 365 -5.05 -9.36 -1.23
C THR A 365 -5.98 -8.17 -1.36
N SER A 366 -7.25 -8.34 -0.99
CA SER A 366 -8.25 -7.29 -0.87
C SER A 366 -8.48 -6.97 0.62
N PRO A 367 -7.73 -6.01 1.19
CA PRO A 367 -7.70 -5.79 2.64
C PRO A 367 -9.06 -5.48 3.23
N ILE A 368 -9.81 -4.61 2.56
CA ILE A 368 -11.11 -4.14 3.07
C ILE A 368 -12.18 -5.22 3.00
N GLU A 369 -12.09 -6.14 2.07
CA GLU A 369 -12.95 -7.32 2.02
C GLU A 369 -12.52 -8.41 3.01
N GLY A 370 -11.32 -8.28 3.61
CA GLY A 370 -10.75 -9.33 4.45
C GLY A 370 -10.52 -10.62 3.68
N ARG A 371 -10.03 -10.51 2.45
CA ARG A 371 -9.99 -11.58 1.46
C ARG A 371 -8.65 -11.68 0.76
N VAL A 372 -8.18 -12.90 0.56
CA VAL A 372 -7.02 -13.25 -0.27
C VAL A 372 -7.47 -14.26 -1.30
N VAL A 373 -7.10 -14.06 -2.57
CA VAL A 373 -7.38 -15.01 -3.63
C VAL A 373 -6.12 -15.33 -4.43
N GLU A 374 -5.94 -16.60 -4.77
CA GLU A 374 -5.05 -16.99 -5.86
C GLU A 374 -5.90 -17.16 -7.12
N VAL A 375 -5.49 -16.51 -8.20
CA VAL A 375 -6.18 -16.57 -9.49
C VAL A 375 -5.22 -17.03 -10.57
N ASP A 376 -5.73 -17.80 -11.52
CA ASP A 376 -4.96 -18.18 -12.70
C ASP A 376 -4.84 -17.01 -13.70
N ARG A 377 -4.10 -17.21 -14.78
CA ARG A 377 -3.88 -16.18 -15.82
C ARG A 377 -5.15 -15.68 -16.51
N SER A 378 -6.26 -16.44 -16.40
CA SER A 378 -7.57 -16.05 -16.95
C SER A 378 -8.41 -15.25 -15.96
N GLY A 379 -7.96 -15.12 -14.71
CA GLY A 379 -8.70 -14.50 -13.60
C GLY A 379 -9.68 -15.45 -12.90
N LYS A 380 -9.60 -16.77 -13.18
CA LYS A 380 -10.38 -17.77 -12.46
C LYS A 380 -9.74 -17.99 -11.08
N ILE A 381 -10.55 -17.91 -10.03
CA ILE A 381 -10.10 -18.18 -8.65
C ILE A 381 -9.79 -19.68 -8.53
N VAL A 382 -8.58 -19.99 -8.05
CA VAL A 382 -8.14 -21.36 -7.76
C VAL A 382 -8.11 -21.64 -6.26
N MET A 383 -7.91 -20.60 -5.44
CA MET A 383 -7.96 -20.66 -3.98
C MET A 383 -8.46 -19.33 -3.42
N GLU A 384 -9.13 -19.39 -2.30
CA GLU A 384 -9.64 -18.23 -1.59
C GLU A 384 -9.49 -18.43 -0.08
N TRP A 385 -9.05 -17.38 0.61
CA TRP A 385 -9.00 -17.31 2.06
C TRP A 385 -9.71 -16.05 2.55
N ASN A 386 -10.57 -16.22 3.58
CA ASN A 386 -11.40 -15.16 4.13
C ASN A 386 -11.20 -15.08 5.65
N ASN A 387 -10.94 -13.88 6.16
CA ASN A 387 -10.86 -13.62 7.60
C ASN A 387 -12.25 -13.42 8.19
N ILE A 388 -13.04 -14.49 8.25
CA ILE A 388 -14.46 -14.45 8.67
C ILE A 388 -14.57 -14.03 10.12
N LEU A 389 -15.34 -12.98 10.39
CA LEU A 389 -15.75 -12.57 11.73
C LEU A 389 -17.09 -13.20 12.12
N ASP A 390 -18.09 -13.04 11.26
CA ASP A 390 -19.45 -13.60 11.45
C ASP A 390 -20.13 -13.82 10.08
N LYS A 391 -21.44 -14.07 10.09
CA LYS A 391 -22.23 -14.29 8.86
C LYS A 391 -22.34 -13.07 7.93
N THR A 392 -21.97 -11.87 8.41
CA THR A 392 -22.15 -10.60 7.70
C THR A 392 -20.83 -9.94 7.39
N TYR A 393 -19.81 -10.14 8.23
CA TYR A 393 -18.57 -9.39 8.19
C TYR A 393 -17.34 -10.30 8.11
N ASN A 394 -16.37 -9.86 7.32
CA ASN A 394 -14.98 -10.28 7.45
C ASN A 394 -14.23 -9.24 8.29
N SER A 395 -13.21 -9.69 9.02
CA SER A 395 -12.21 -8.84 9.64
C SER A 395 -11.10 -8.51 8.63
N ILE A 396 -10.44 -7.39 8.81
CA ILE A 396 -9.43 -6.91 7.87
C ILE A 396 -8.23 -7.87 7.76
N ILE A 397 -7.69 -7.97 6.53
CA ILE A 397 -6.36 -8.51 6.23
C ILE A 397 -5.53 -7.32 5.74
N THR A 398 -4.37 -7.04 6.32
CA THR A 398 -3.56 -5.90 5.87
C THR A 398 -2.55 -6.30 4.80
N TYR A 399 -2.09 -7.54 4.85
CA TYR A 399 -1.05 -8.05 3.97
C TYR A 399 -1.16 -9.57 3.81
N ALA A 400 -0.88 -10.07 2.61
CA ALA A 400 -0.58 -11.49 2.40
C ALA A 400 0.58 -11.64 1.42
N GLU A 401 1.40 -12.68 1.65
CA GLU A 401 2.58 -13.00 0.86
C GLU A 401 2.63 -14.52 0.63
N PHE A 402 2.89 -14.92 -0.60
CA PHE A 402 3.22 -16.30 -0.92
C PHE A 402 4.72 -16.53 -0.72
N LEU A 403 5.06 -17.57 0.04
CA LEU A 403 6.43 -18.01 0.27
C LEU A 403 6.63 -19.37 -0.44
N PRO A 404 7.57 -19.49 -1.38
CA PRO A 404 7.79 -20.76 -2.09
C PRO A 404 8.32 -21.86 -1.15
N GLU A 405 8.14 -23.11 -1.56
CA GLU A 405 8.74 -24.25 -0.85
C GLU A 405 10.25 -24.03 -0.67
N GLY A 406 10.75 -24.29 0.55
CA GLY A 406 12.16 -24.12 0.89
C GLY A 406 12.59 -22.68 1.18
N TYR A 407 11.68 -21.70 1.12
CA TYR A 407 11.99 -20.34 1.55
C TYR A 407 12.38 -20.28 3.02
N LEU A 408 11.59 -20.91 3.89
CA LEU A 408 11.90 -21.01 5.31
C LEU A 408 12.96 -22.09 5.54
N THR A 409 14.13 -21.68 6.00
CA THR A 409 15.22 -22.58 6.40
C THR A 409 14.96 -23.19 7.77
N LYS A 410 14.09 -22.56 8.56
CA LYS A 410 13.64 -22.99 9.86
C LYS A 410 12.16 -22.63 10.03
N MET A 411 11.36 -23.64 10.39
CA MET A 411 9.96 -23.37 10.75
C MET A 411 9.90 -22.57 12.06
N PRO A 412 9.06 -21.52 12.12
CA PRO A 412 8.91 -20.75 13.34
C PRO A 412 8.29 -21.61 14.45
N VAL A 413 8.91 -21.59 15.63
CA VAL A 413 8.41 -22.29 16.83
C VAL A 413 8.65 -21.39 18.02
N CYS A 414 7.56 -20.98 18.67
CA CYS A 414 7.66 -20.27 19.95
C CYS A 414 7.97 -21.29 21.06
N GLN A 415 9.21 -21.25 21.55
CA GLN A 415 9.64 -22.03 22.71
C GLN A 415 9.62 -21.11 23.93
N LYS A 416 8.56 -21.19 24.73
CA LYS A 416 8.47 -20.55 26.06
C LYS A 416 8.79 -21.53 27.15
#